data_5a8ed980300ddd9485f14bdfb40cdafb
#
_entry.id   5a8ed980300ddd9485f14bdfb40cdafb
#
_cell.length_a   1.000
_cell.length_b   1.000
_cell.length_c   1.000
_cell.angle_alpha   90.00
_cell.angle_beta   90.00
_cell.angle_gamma   90.00
#
_symmetry.space_group_name_H-M   'P 1'
#
loop_
_entity.id
_entity.type
_entity.pdbx_description
1 polymer ?
#
loop_
_entity_poly.entity_id
_entity_poly.type
_entity_poly.pdbx_seq_one_letter_code
_entity_poly.pdbx_strand_id
1 'polypeptide(L)'
;EKKVYPVFISGVFICILMDYGFMTNIIDNMLSLCPVSEDTIQELKKCMILCRFPKKYQLIKENTFCKSAYFIEKGMTRSFWLVNGEEITTSFSWEGGIVFSMDELYYNKPSEEFVETLEDVVVYKISLADLTRLFQTNIELANWGRIIHQNEYRRLHRSHKERLTLPAKERYEEFKQQFPQICQRVKLRYIASYLGIT
;
A
#
# COMPACT_ATOMS: atom_id res chain seq x y z
N GLU A 1 2.81 1.15 -31.66
CA GLU A 1 4.27 0.94 -31.48
C GLU A 1 4.64 1.20 -30.03
N LYS A 2 5.02 0.14 -29.31
CA LYS A 2 5.44 0.23 -27.90
C LYS A 2 6.89 0.69 -27.86
N LYS A 3 7.15 1.90 -27.37
CA LYS A 3 8.53 2.36 -27.12
C LYS A 3 8.94 1.96 -25.71
N VAL A 4 9.95 1.11 -25.61
CA VAL A 4 10.60 0.67 -24.37
C VAL A 4 11.79 1.59 -24.12
N TYR A 5 11.80 2.28 -22.98
CA TYR A 5 12.95 3.03 -22.52
C TYR A 5 13.52 2.35 -21.27
N PRO A 6 14.69 1.69 -21.35
CA PRO A 6 15.34 1.16 -20.16
C PRO A 6 15.99 2.32 -19.38
N VAL A 7 15.58 2.56 -18.17
CA VAL A 7 16.27 3.46 -17.24
C VAL A 7 16.85 2.62 -16.11
N PHE A 8 18.19 2.66 -16.00
CA PHE A 8 18.92 1.98 -14.96
C PHE A 8 19.12 2.93 -13.78
N ILE A 9 18.47 2.67 -12.65
CA ILE A 9 18.69 3.40 -11.41
C ILE A 9 18.96 2.39 -10.31
N SER A 10 20.17 2.47 -9.74
CA SER A 10 20.63 1.73 -8.55
C SER A 10 20.27 0.23 -8.51
N GLY A 11 20.66 -0.52 -9.57
CA GLY A 11 20.59 -1.98 -9.55
C GLY A 11 19.26 -2.61 -9.95
N VAL A 12 18.26 -1.81 -10.39
CA VAL A 12 16.96 -2.30 -10.84
C VAL A 12 16.69 -1.83 -12.27
N PHE A 13 16.34 -2.77 -13.16
CA PHE A 13 15.82 -2.45 -14.50
C PHE A 13 14.37 -1.99 -14.38
N ILE A 14 14.11 -0.71 -14.56
CA ILE A 14 12.76 -0.16 -14.69
C ILE A 14 12.42 -0.15 -16.18
N CYS A 15 11.62 -1.11 -16.64
CA CYS A 15 10.99 -1.05 -17.95
C CYS A 15 9.82 -0.10 -17.90
N ILE A 16 9.95 1.11 -18.43
CA ILE A 16 8.82 2.03 -18.63
C ILE A 16 8.08 1.57 -19.89
N LEU A 17 7.08 0.72 -19.71
CA LEU A 17 6.04 0.48 -20.72
C LEU A 17 4.93 1.50 -20.44
N MET A 18 4.78 2.49 -21.30
CA MET A 18 3.56 3.31 -21.32
C MET A 18 2.43 2.45 -21.92
N ASP A 19 1.85 1.59 -21.11
CA ASP A 19 0.61 0.90 -21.41
C ASP A 19 -0.48 1.50 -20.52
N TYR A 20 -1.22 2.47 -21.05
CA TYR A 20 -2.29 3.21 -20.37
C TYR A 20 -3.54 2.34 -20.08
N GLY A 21 -3.44 1.01 -20.27
CA GLY A 21 -4.57 0.08 -20.24
C GLY A 21 -4.85 -0.63 -18.91
N PHE A 22 -4.02 -0.49 -17.86
CA PHE A 22 -4.04 -1.46 -16.75
C PHE A 22 -3.99 -0.89 -15.32
N MET A 23 -4.68 0.22 -15.03
CA MET A 23 -4.94 0.61 -13.62
C MET A 23 -6.29 0.07 -13.13
N THR A 24 -6.66 -1.14 -13.52
CA THR A 24 -8.02 -1.65 -13.31
C THR A 24 -8.34 -1.83 -11.83
N ASN A 25 -7.47 -2.50 -11.09
CA ASN A 25 -7.70 -2.76 -9.66
C ASN A 25 -7.72 -1.49 -8.81
N ILE A 26 -6.86 -0.51 -9.14
CA ILE A 26 -6.80 0.78 -8.43
C ILE A 26 -8.04 1.60 -8.71
N ILE A 27 -8.42 1.72 -9.99
CA ILE A 27 -9.60 2.50 -10.40
C ILE A 27 -10.88 1.87 -9.88
N ASP A 28 -11.04 0.56 -10.00
CA ASP A 28 -12.20 -0.18 -9.50
C ASP A 28 -12.34 0.00 -7.98
N ASN A 29 -11.24 -0.08 -7.23
CA ASN A 29 -11.26 0.20 -5.80
C ASN A 29 -11.67 1.65 -5.52
N MET A 30 -11.08 2.63 -6.23
CA MET A 30 -11.41 4.05 -6.08
C MET A 30 -12.90 4.32 -6.33
N LEU A 31 -13.44 3.82 -7.44
CA LEU A 31 -14.85 3.99 -7.81
C LEU A 31 -15.81 3.26 -6.88
N SER A 32 -15.37 2.15 -6.27
CA SER A 32 -16.17 1.43 -5.26
C SER A 32 -16.32 2.21 -3.96
N LEU A 33 -15.40 3.13 -3.67
CA LEU A 33 -15.39 3.93 -2.44
C LEU A 33 -16.16 5.23 -2.57
N CYS A 34 -16.04 5.92 -3.70
CA CYS A 34 -16.74 7.17 -3.97
C CYS A 34 -16.78 7.48 -5.47
N PRO A 35 -17.71 8.33 -5.92
CA PRO A 35 -17.70 8.84 -7.28
C PRO A 35 -16.43 9.66 -7.55
N VAL A 36 -15.77 9.34 -8.66
CA VAL A 36 -14.58 10.06 -9.17
C VAL A 36 -14.75 10.21 -10.67
N SER A 37 -14.60 11.44 -11.18
CA SER A 37 -14.74 11.75 -12.60
C SER A 37 -13.58 11.19 -13.43
N GLU A 38 -13.84 10.96 -14.71
CA GLU A 38 -12.78 10.53 -15.64
C GLU A 38 -11.64 11.55 -15.73
N ASP A 39 -11.94 12.85 -15.68
CA ASP A 39 -10.93 13.91 -15.69
C ASP A 39 -9.99 13.81 -14.50
N THR A 40 -10.52 13.53 -13.30
CA THR A 40 -9.76 13.29 -12.08
C THR A 40 -8.88 12.05 -12.20
N ILE A 41 -9.41 10.95 -12.75
CA ILE A 41 -8.64 9.72 -13.00
C ILE A 41 -7.49 10.01 -13.96
N GLN A 42 -7.73 10.77 -15.04
CA GLN A 42 -6.68 11.14 -16.00
C GLN A 42 -5.63 12.08 -15.38
N GLU A 43 -6.03 13.01 -14.51
CA GLU A 43 -5.10 13.85 -13.77
C GLU A 43 -4.18 13.01 -12.86
N LEU A 44 -4.74 12.06 -12.11
CA LEU A 44 -3.99 11.14 -11.28
C LEU A 44 -3.01 10.29 -12.12
N LYS A 45 -3.48 9.72 -13.22
CA LYS A 45 -2.66 8.89 -14.13
C LYS A 45 -1.44 9.64 -14.67
N LYS A 46 -1.56 10.93 -14.99
CA LYS A 46 -0.44 11.75 -15.49
C LYS A 46 0.72 11.87 -14.52
N CYS A 47 0.46 11.73 -13.22
CA CYS A 47 1.48 11.80 -12.17
C CYS A 47 2.07 10.43 -11.80
N MET A 48 1.59 9.35 -12.39
CA MET A 48 1.95 7.99 -12.01
C MET A 48 2.93 7.33 -12.98
N ILE A 49 3.81 6.50 -12.42
CA ILE A 49 4.80 5.72 -13.17
C ILE A 49 4.61 4.24 -12.82
N LEU A 50 4.44 3.40 -13.85
CA LEU A 50 4.37 1.94 -13.68
C LEU A 50 5.73 1.39 -13.26
N CYS A 51 5.77 0.68 -12.14
CA CYS A 51 6.95 0.00 -11.62
C CYS A 51 6.65 -1.48 -11.33
N ARG A 52 7.69 -2.31 -11.41
CA ARG A 52 7.64 -3.74 -11.04
C ARG A 52 8.75 -4.02 -10.06
N PHE A 53 8.44 -4.71 -8.98
CA PHE A 53 9.43 -5.08 -7.97
C PHE A 53 9.33 -6.58 -7.68
N PRO A 54 10.48 -7.26 -7.52
CA PRO A 54 10.48 -8.67 -7.16
C PRO A 54 10.05 -8.87 -5.72
N LYS A 55 9.70 -10.09 -5.38
CA LYS A 55 9.48 -10.53 -3.99
C LYS A 55 10.65 -10.16 -3.08
N LYS A 56 10.36 -9.76 -1.84
CA LYS A 56 11.31 -9.29 -0.81
C LYS A 56 12.01 -7.98 -1.13
N TYR A 57 11.47 -7.18 -2.04
CA TYR A 57 11.96 -5.83 -2.25
C TYR A 57 11.40 -4.90 -1.17
N GLN A 58 12.25 -4.04 -0.61
CA GLN A 58 11.85 -3.03 0.36
C GLN A 58 11.43 -1.75 -0.37
N LEU A 59 10.12 -1.50 -0.43
CA LEU A 59 9.55 -0.28 -1.01
C LEU A 59 9.81 0.94 -0.12
N ILE A 60 9.71 0.74 1.19
CA ILE A 60 9.97 1.75 2.22
C ILE A 60 10.92 1.13 3.24
N LYS A 61 11.88 1.93 3.73
CA LYS A 61 12.86 1.51 4.74
C LYS A 61 12.76 2.44 5.93
N GLU A 62 12.85 1.86 7.11
CA GLU A 62 12.98 2.60 8.37
C GLU A 62 14.14 3.60 8.31
N ASN A 63 13.99 4.73 8.97
CA ASN A 63 14.96 5.83 9.05
C ASN A 63 15.36 6.45 7.69
N THR A 64 14.53 6.26 6.63
CA THR A 64 14.77 6.85 5.32
C THR A 64 13.55 7.61 4.80
N PHE A 65 13.79 8.54 3.87
CA PHE A 65 12.76 9.22 3.08
C PHE A 65 12.56 8.47 1.76
N CYS A 66 11.37 7.91 1.54
CA CYS A 66 11.01 7.24 0.29
C CYS A 66 10.55 8.23 -0.78
N LYS A 67 9.93 9.35 -0.38
CA LYS A 67 9.35 10.42 -1.21
C LYS A 67 8.29 9.96 -2.21
N SER A 68 7.70 8.80 -1.98
CA SER A 68 6.77 8.18 -2.93
C SER A 68 5.66 7.41 -2.24
N ALA A 69 4.49 7.39 -2.88
CA ALA A 69 3.43 6.44 -2.61
C ALA A 69 3.35 5.42 -3.75
N TYR A 70 2.85 4.23 -3.44
CA TYR A 70 2.74 3.10 -4.36
C TYR A 70 1.31 2.58 -4.34
N PHE A 71 0.62 2.65 -5.45
CA PHE A 71 -0.69 2.05 -5.68
C PHE A 71 -0.50 0.64 -6.21
N ILE A 72 -1.03 -0.35 -5.51
CA ILE A 72 -0.81 -1.76 -5.85
C ILE A 72 -1.82 -2.18 -6.92
N GLU A 73 -1.34 -2.43 -8.13
CA GLU A 73 -2.16 -3.00 -9.20
C GLU A 73 -2.20 -4.52 -9.11
N LYS A 74 -1.07 -5.14 -8.75
CA LYS A 74 -0.97 -6.59 -8.57
C LYS A 74 0.05 -6.92 -7.51
N GLY A 75 -0.27 -7.89 -6.68
CA GLY A 75 0.63 -8.40 -5.67
C GLY A 75 0.28 -7.95 -4.25
N MET A 76 1.14 -8.28 -3.31
CA MET A 76 0.91 -8.05 -1.89
C MET A 76 2.17 -7.55 -1.19
N THR A 77 1.99 -6.63 -0.24
CA THR A 77 3.05 -6.08 0.60
C THR A 77 2.73 -6.30 2.08
N ARG A 78 3.75 -6.17 2.90
CA ARG A 78 3.67 -6.18 4.35
C ARG A 78 4.40 -4.97 4.92
N SER A 79 3.77 -4.25 5.84
CA SER A 79 4.44 -3.26 6.68
C SER A 79 4.82 -3.90 8.01
N PHE A 80 5.96 -3.50 8.58
CA PHE A 80 6.41 -4.01 9.88
C PHE A 80 7.38 -3.03 10.55
N TRP A 81 7.40 -3.07 11.88
CA TRP A 81 8.41 -2.46 12.71
C TRP A 81 9.50 -3.48 13.07
N LEU A 82 10.70 -2.98 13.31
CA LEU A 82 11.78 -3.78 13.87
C LEU A 82 11.95 -3.39 15.35
N VAL A 83 11.54 -4.26 16.28
CA VAL A 83 11.59 -4.01 17.72
C VAL A 83 12.47 -5.06 18.38
N ASN A 84 13.59 -4.65 18.95
CA ASN A 84 14.57 -5.55 19.59
C ASN A 84 15.05 -6.69 18.67
N GLY A 85 15.14 -6.43 17.35
CA GLY A 85 15.55 -7.42 16.35
C GLY A 85 14.41 -8.32 15.84
N GLU A 86 13.19 -8.17 16.34
CA GLU A 86 12.01 -8.90 15.89
C GLU A 86 11.13 -8.05 14.96
N GLU A 87 10.62 -8.68 13.90
CA GLU A 87 9.71 -8.04 12.95
C GLU A 87 8.26 -8.12 13.46
N ILE A 88 7.69 -6.97 13.81
CA ILE A 88 6.29 -6.85 14.24
C ILE A 88 5.46 -6.37 13.05
N THR A 89 4.66 -7.24 12.47
CA THR A 89 3.78 -6.91 11.34
C THR A 89 2.69 -5.93 11.75
N THR A 90 2.59 -4.81 11.04
CA THR A 90 1.62 -3.73 11.31
C THR A 90 0.45 -3.76 10.34
N SER A 91 0.70 -4.10 9.07
CA SER A 91 -0.36 -4.18 8.06
C SER A 91 0.01 -5.05 6.87
N PHE A 92 -1.01 -5.36 6.06
CA PHE A 92 -0.89 -5.96 4.73
C PHE A 92 -1.65 -5.07 3.75
N SER A 93 -1.08 -4.90 2.55
CA SER A 93 -1.75 -4.21 1.44
C SER A 93 -1.68 -5.07 0.19
N TRP A 94 -2.73 -5.05 -0.62
CA TRP A 94 -2.92 -5.87 -1.81
C TRP A 94 -3.55 -5.06 -2.94
N GLU A 95 -4.02 -5.70 -3.99
CA GLU A 95 -4.59 -5.08 -5.18
C GLU A 95 -5.64 -4.01 -4.82
N GLY A 96 -5.52 -2.83 -5.43
CA GLY A 96 -6.35 -1.64 -5.15
C GLY A 96 -5.91 -0.84 -3.93
N GLY A 97 -4.96 -1.33 -3.13
CA GLY A 97 -4.41 -0.64 -1.97
C GLY A 97 -3.37 0.41 -2.33
N ILE A 98 -3.11 1.30 -1.36
CA ILE A 98 -2.02 2.28 -1.43
C ILE A 98 -1.05 2.08 -0.28
N VAL A 99 0.24 2.23 -0.56
CA VAL A 99 1.34 2.12 0.41
C VAL A 99 2.18 3.40 0.39
N PHE A 100 2.39 3.99 1.53
CA PHE A 100 3.24 5.17 1.72
C PHE A 100 3.66 5.27 3.19
N SER A 101 4.68 6.08 3.47
CA SER A 101 5.06 6.40 4.85
C SER A 101 4.16 7.50 5.41
N MET A 102 3.44 7.21 6.50
CA MET A 102 2.63 8.17 7.23
C MET A 102 3.50 9.29 7.82
N ASP A 103 4.68 8.92 8.36
CA ASP A 103 5.62 9.85 8.98
C ASP A 103 6.12 10.87 7.96
N GLU A 104 6.41 10.40 6.74
CA GLU A 104 6.90 11.26 5.68
C GLU A 104 5.79 12.16 5.13
N LEU A 105 4.62 11.61 4.84
CA LEU A 105 3.52 12.35 4.22
C LEU A 105 2.96 13.44 5.12
N TYR A 106 2.79 13.15 6.42
CA TYR A 106 2.09 14.06 7.34
C TYR A 106 3.02 14.82 8.30
N TYR A 107 4.18 14.27 8.60
CA TYR A 107 5.08 14.85 9.63
C TYR A 107 6.43 15.27 9.07
N ASN A 108 6.71 15.01 7.78
CA ASN A 108 8.01 15.27 7.15
C ASN A 108 9.18 14.68 7.94
N LYS A 109 9.00 13.44 8.40
CA LYS A 109 9.99 12.65 9.13
C LYS A 109 10.36 11.39 8.35
N PRO A 110 11.55 10.81 8.60
CA PRO A 110 11.87 9.48 8.07
C PRO A 110 10.85 8.45 8.53
N SER A 111 10.59 7.42 7.72
CA SER A 111 9.67 6.34 8.07
C SER A 111 10.11 5.59 9.31
N GLU A 112 9.19 5.29 10.21
CA GLU A 112 9.40 4.40 11.36
C GLU A 112 9.17 2.92 11.02
N GLU A 113 8.69 2.62 9.80
CA GLU A 113 8.40 1.24 9.38
C GLU A 113 9.09 0.86 8.08
N PHE A 114 9.22 -0.46 7.92
CA PHE A 114 9.57 -1.08 6.66
C PHE A 114 8.30 -1.47 5.91
N VAL A 115 8.36 -1.40 4.57
CA VAL A 115 7.37 -2.05 3.70
C VAL A 115 8.09 -2.93 2.70
N GLU A 116 7.81 -4.24 2.75
CA GLU A 116 8.38 -5.22 1.82
C GLU A 116 7.31 -5.89 0.96
N THR A 117 7.71 -6.29 -0.23
CA THR A 117 6.88 -7.08 -1.14
C THR A 117 6.88 -8.56 -0.71
N LEU A 118 5.70 -9.16 -0.57
CA LEU A 118 5.56 -10.59 -0.22
C LEU A 118 5.61 -11.51 -1.43
N GLU A 119 5.45 -10.96 -2.62
CA GLU A 119 5.51 -11.61 -3.93
C GLU A 119 5.96 -10.59 -4.98
N ASP A 120 6.06 -10.95 -6.23
CA ASP A 120 6.32 -9.98 -7.31
C ASP A 120 5.14 -9.03 -7.45
N VAL A 121 5.41 -7.72 -7.44
CA VAL A 121 4.37 -6.70 -7.46
C VAL A 121 4.44 -5.81 -8.68
N VAL A 122 3.28 -5.38 -9.14
CA VAL A 122 3.09 -4.32 -10.12
C VAL A 122 2.43 -3.15 -9.41
N VAL A 123 3.06 -1.99 -9.43
CA VAL A 123 2.57 -0.80 -8.74
C VAL A 123 2.63 0.41 -9.65
N TYR A 124 1.76 1.38 -9.38
CA TYR A 124 1.90 2.74 -9.91
C TYR A 124 2.45 3.63 -8.81
N LYS A 125 3.64 4.18 -9.07
CA LYS A 125 4.36 5.05 -8.17
C LYS A 125 4.00 6.51 -8.46
N ILE A 126 3.74 7.29 -7.40
CA ILE A 126 3.56 8.74 -7.46
C ILE A 126 4.48 9.40 -6.43
N SER A 127 4.98 10.61 -6.73
CA SER A 127 5.70 11.38 -5.71
C SER A 127 4.75 11.86 -4.61
N LEU A 128 5.23 11.92 -3.35
CA LEU A 128 4.42 12.47 -2.25
C LEU A 128 4.08 13.94 -2.48
N ALA A 129 4.95 14.68 -3.17
CA ALA A 129 4.69 16.08 -3.55
C ALA A 129 3.51 16.19 -4.51
N ASP A 130 3.46 15.36 -5.56
CA ASP A 130 2.33 15.34 -6.49
C ASP A 130 1.04 14.85 -5.82
N LEU A 131 1.12 13.81 -4.99
CA LEU A 131 -0.04 13.31 -4.25
C LEU A 131 -0.61 14.38 -3.32
N THR A 132 0.24 15.09 -2.59
CA THR A 132 -0.15 16.21 -1.71
C THR A 132 -0.80 17.34 -2.52
N ARG A 133 -0.17 17.73 -3.63
CA ARG A 133 -0.72 18.75 -4.54
C ARG A 133 -2.11 18.33 -5.04
N LEU A 134 -2.28 17.11 -5.50
CA LEU A 134 -3.57 16.58 -5.97
C LEU A 134 -4.63 16.63 -4.87
N PHE A 135 -4.32 16.25 -3.64
CA PHE A 135 -5.25 16.36 -2.52
C PHE A 135 -5.63 17.80 -2.18
N GLN A 136 -4.74 18.77 -2.44
CA GLN A 136 -5.02 20.19 -2.21
C GLN A 136 -5.83 20.85 -3.32
N THR A 137 -5.69 20.39 -4.56
CA THR A 137 -6.29 21.03 -5.74
C THR A 137 -7.50 20.30 -6.31
N ASN A 138 -7.70 19.02 -5.98
CA ASN A 138 -8.78 18.20 -6.50
C ASN A 138 -9.65 17.64 -5.37
N ILE A 139 -10.89 18.14 -5.27
CA ILE A 139 -11.81 17.78 -4.20
C ILE A 139 -12.24 16.31 -4.23
N GLU A 140 -12.32 15.69 -5.41
CA GLU A 140 -12.69 14.27 -5.53
C GLU A 140 -11.56 13.39 -4.97
N LEU A 141 -10.29 13.70 -5.28
CA LEU A 141 -9.15 13.00 -4.71
C LEU A 141 -9.00 13.25 -3.20
N ALA A 142 -9.24 14.47 -2.74
CA ALA A 142 -9.26 14.78 -1.31
C ALA A 142 -10.31 13.95 -0.58
N ASN A 143 -11.52 13.85 -1.15
CA ASN A 143 -12.61 13.06 -0.58
C ASN A 143 -12.29 11.55 -0.59
N TRP A 144 -11.75 11.05 -1.69
CA TRP A 144 -11.27 9.67 -1.78
C TRP A 144 -10.21 9.37 -0.71
N GLY A 145 -9.20 10.22 -0.57
CA GLY A 145 -8.17 10.09 0.47
C GLY A 145 -8.76 10.08 1.88
N ARG A 146 -9.73 10.96 2.16
CA ARG A 146 -10.46 10.99 3.44
C ARG A 146 -11.18 9.66 3.71
N ILE A 147 -11.84 9.07 2.71
CA ILE A 147 -12.56 7.80 2.85
C ILE A 147 -11.58 6.65 3.14
N ILE A 148 -10.44 6.60 2.45
CA ILE A 148 -9.40 5.61 2.73
C ILE A 148 -8.96 5.69 4.20
N HIS A 149 -8.65 6.90 4.70
CA HIS A 149 -8.25 7.08 6.10
C HIS A 149 -9.34 6.72 7.08
N GLN A 150 -10.60 7.02 6.78
CA GLN A 150 -11.74 6.60 7.59
C GLN A 150 -11.85 5.07 7.69
N ASN A 151 -11.71 4.38 6.56
CA ASN A 151 -11.79 2.92 6.51
C ASN A 151 -10.61 2.29 7.27
N GLU A 152 -9.41 2.84 7.11
CA GLU A 152 -8.22 2.39 7.81
C GLU A 152 -8.33 2.62 9.33
N TYR A 153 -8.82 3.78 9.76
CA TYR A 153 -9.10 4.06 11.17
C TYR A 153 -10.10 3.04 11.76
N ARG A 154 -11.20 2.76 11.04
CA ARG A 154 -12.19 1.76 11.49
C ARG A 154 -11.56 0.37 11.60
N ARG A 155 -10.73 -0.02 10.65
CA ARG A 155 -10.00 -1.30 10.66
C ARG A 155 -9.08 -1.40 11.88
N LEU A 156 -8.29 -0.36 12.12
CA LEU A 156 -7.38 -0.30 13.28
C LEU A 156 -8.13 -0.32 14.60
N HIS A 157 -9.23 0.44 14.71
CA HIS A 157 -10.07 0.45 15.91
C HIS A 157 -10.69 -0.92 16.19
N ARG A 158 -11.17 -1.61 15.14
CA ARG A 158 -11.68 -2.98 15.26
C ARG A 158 -10.59 -3.96 15.70
N SER A 159 -9.44 -3.95 15.06
CA SER A 159 -8.30 -4.79 15.41
C SER A 159 -7.83 -4.56 16.85
N HIS A 160 -7.81 -3.30 17.30
CA HIS A 160 -7.50 -2.95 18.69
C HIS A 160 -8.52 -3.56 19.67
N LYS A 161 -9.83 -3.41 19.38
CA LYS A 161 -10.88 -4.02 20.19
C LYS A 161 -10.71 -5.54 20.26
N GLU A 162 -10.51 -6.22 19.12
CA GLU A 162 -10.35 -7.66 19.04
C GLU A 162 -9.14 -8.14 19.87
N ARG A 163 -8.02 -7.40 19.85
CA ARG A 163 -6.84 -7.69 20.68
C ARG A 163 -7.13 -7.61 22.18
N LEU A 164 -7.99 -6.69 22.60
CA LEU A 164 -8.32 -6.50 24.01
C LEU A 164 -9.40 -7.46 24.52
N THR A 165 -10.26 -7.98 23.64
CA THR A 165 -11.49 -8.67 24.06
C THR A 165 -11.57 -10.14 23.63
N LEU A 166 -10.82 -10.56 22.61
CA LEU A 166 -10.92 -11.91 22.07
C LEU A 166 -9.68 -12.76 22.40
N PRO A 167 -9.87 -14.06 22.71
CA PRO A 167 -8.79 -15.04 22.78
C PRO A 167 -8.06 -15.16 21.42
N ALA A 168 -6.80 -15.62 21.44
CA ALA A 168 -5.95 -15.76 20.26
C ALA A 168 -6.61 -16.56 19.11
N LYS A 169 -7.26 -17.67 19.44
CA LYS A 169 -7.97 -18.52 18.47
C LYS A 169 -9.11 -17.76 17.75
N GLU A 170 -9.91 -17.03 18.50
CA GLU A 170 -11.03 -16.28 17.96
C GLU A 170 -10.53 -15.12 17.08
N ARG A 171 -9.48 -14.40 17.49
CA ARG A 171 -8.83 -13.38 16.66
C ARG A 171 -8.39 -13.93 15.31
N TYR A 172 -7.81 -15.13 15.28
CA TYR A 172 -7.38 -15.77 14.03
C TYR A 172 -8.56 -16.17 13.15
N GLU A 173 -9.63 -16.72 13.72
CA GLU A 173 -10.82 -17.07 12.94
C GLU A 173 -11.53 -15.83 12.38
N GLU A 174 -11.66 -14.77 13.15
CA GLU A 174 -12.18 -13.47 12.68
C GLU A 174 -11.33 -12.91 11.53
N PHE A 175 -10.01 -12.90 11.68
CA PHE A 175 -9.08 -12.46 10.64
C PHE A 175 -9.23 -13.28 9.34
N LYS A 176 -9.35 -14.59 9.46
CA LYS A 176 -9.52 -15.50 8.33
C LYS A 176 -10.83 -15.27 7.58
N GLN A 177 -11.90 -14.95 8.30
CA GLN A 177 -13.20 -14.59 7.69
C GLN A 177 -13.13 -13.23 6.97
N GLN A 178 -12.46 -12.25 7.57
CA GLN A 178 -12.35 -10.91 7.02
C GLN A 178 -11.38 -10.83 5.83
N PHE A 179 -10.29 -11.58 5.86
CA PHE A 179 -9.18 -11.48 4.91
C PHE A 179 -8.74 -12.86 4.37
N PRO A 180 -9.63 -13.63 3.73
CA PRO A 180 -9.29 -14.96 3.24
C PRO A 180 -8.14 -14.95 2.24
N GLN A 181 -8.04 -13.89 1.42
CA GLN A 181 -6.95 -13.70 0.45
C GLN A 181 -5.57 -13.54 1.10
N ILE A 182 -5.50 -12.94 2.28
CA ILE A 182 -4.23 -12.83 3.03
C ILE A 182 -3.82 -14.21 3.52
N CYS A 183 -4.77 -14.98 4.07
CA CYS A 183 -4.50 -16.31 4.60
C CYS A 183 -4.00 -17.29 3.53
N GLN A 184 -4.39 -17.10 2.27
CA GLN A 184 -3.94 -17.93 1.15
C GLN A 184 -2.54 -17.57 0.62
N ARG A 185 -2.10 -16.31 0.78
CA ARG A 185 -0.88 -15.77 0.14
C ARG A 185 0.24 -15.48 1.13
N VAL A 186 -0.08 -15.30 2.41
CA VAL A 186 0.86 -14.83 3.43
C VAL A 186 1.27 -15.97 4.36
N LYS A 187 2.55 -16.01 4.73
CA LYS A 187 3.05 -16.98 5.71
C LYS A 187 2.38 -16.78 7.05
N LEU A 188 1.96 -17.89 7.69
CA LEU A 188 1.26 -17.89 8.98
C LEU A 188 2.01 -17.08 10.06
N ARG A 189 3.33 -17.12 10.08
CA ARG A 189 4.15 -16.36 11.04
C ARG A 189 3.91 -14.84 10.97
N TYR A 190 3.65 -14.27 9.77
CA TYR A 190 3.37 -12.85 9.60
C TYR A 190 1.96 -12.51 10.06
N ILE A 191 1.01 -13.41 9.83
CA ILE A 191 -0.37 -13.28 10.34
C ILE A 191 -0.36 -13.37 11.86
N ALA A 192 0.38 -14.32 12.45
CA ALA A 192 0.54 -14.45 13.89
C ALA A 192 1.13 -13.17 14.51
N SER A 193 2.21 -12.64 13.90
CA SER A 193 2.81 -11.36 14.29
C SER A 193 1.81 -10.21 14.25
N TYR A 194 1.04 -10.08 13.15
CA TYR A 194 -0.01 -9.05 12.99
C TYR A 194 -1.08 -9.15 14.09
N LEU A 195 -1.49 -10.37 14.42
CA LEU A 195 -2.53 -10.62 15.43
C LEU A 195 -2.01 -10.53 16.87
N GLY A 196 -0.68 -10.43 17.07
CA GLY A 196 -0.07 -10.52 18.40
C GLY A 196 -0.29 -11.88 19.05
N ILE A 197 -0.10 -12.96 18.28
CA ILE A 197 -0.21 -14.36 18.71
C ILE A 197 1.19 -14.97 18.60
N THR A 198 1.67 -15.55 19.69
CA THR A 198 2.92 -16.30 19.75
C THR A 198 2.69 -17.77 19.50
#